data_1de0510711a39fdfbc83a260f82569ff
#
_entry.id   1de0510711a39fdfbc83a260f82569ff
#
_cell.length_a   1.000
_cell.length_b   1.000
_cell.length_c   1.000
_cell.angle_alpha   90.00
_cell.angle_beta   90.00
_cell.angle_gamma   90.00
#
_symmetry.space_group_name_H-M   'P 1'
#
loop_
_entity.id
_entity.type
_entity.pdbx_description
1 polymer ?
#
loop_
_entity_poly.entity_id
_entity_poly.type
_entity_poly.pdbx_seq_one_letter_code
_entity_poly.pdbx_strand_id
1 'polypeptide(L)'
;MAYLLYDNNGNKITEGNHIIKPDRFTIPLEASRVHGITTDRANREGKELINVLKDFQILLNKAECLVAHNMSFDEKVIGAEFLRNQMTNGVGTKRKICTMEKTTIFCAINGPYGYKWPKLSELYFKLFGETFEEAHNAFVDIKATAKCYWELKKRSKI
;
A
#
# COMPACT_ATOMS: atom_id res chain seq x y z
N MET A 1 -1.80 -3.27 8.34
CA MET A 1 -0.62 -3.14 7.45
C MET A 1 -0.57 -4.34 6.51
N ALA A 2 -0.41 -4.10 5.21
CA ALA A 2 -0.29 -5.18 4.22
C ALA A 2 0.90 -4.90 3.28
N TYR A 3 1.59 -5.96 2.86
CA TYR A 3 2.70 -5.88 1.92
C TYR A 3 2.86 -7.17 1.11
N LEU A 4 3.44 -7.05 -0.07
CA LEU A 4 3.78 -8.14 -0.96
C LEU A 4 5.24 -7.98 -1.43
N LEU A 5 5.99 -9.07 -1.48
CA LEU A 5 7.32 -9.09 -2.08
C LEU A 5 7.30 -9.98 -3.32
N TYR A 6 7.81 -9.45 -4.41
CA TYR A 6 7.98 -10.14 -5.69
C TYR A 6 9.44 -10.17 -6.11
N ASP A 7 9.82 -11.16 -6.91
CA ASP A 7 11.09 -11.13 -7.65
C ASP A 7 10.97 -10.21 -8.88
N ASN A 8 12.08 -10.06 -9.61
CA ASN A 8 12.13 -9.21 -10.80
C ASN A 8 11.32 -9.78 -12.00
N ASN A 9 10.93 -11.05 -11.93
CA ASN A 9 10.12 -11.74 -12.95
C ASN A 9 8.61 -11.64 -12.66
N GLY A 10 8.22 -11.10 -11.51
CA GLY A 10 6.83 -10.99 -11.10
C GLY A 10 6.30 -12.21 -10.34
N ASN A 11 7.16 -13.10 -9.87
CA ASN A 11 6.75 -14.19 -9.00
C ASN A 11 6.66 -13.69 -7.57
N LYS A 12 5.52 -13.94 -6.91
CA LYS A 12 5.34 -13.57 -5.50
C LYS A 12 6.22 -14.45 -4.61
N ILE A 13 7.09 -13.83 -3.81
CA ILE A 13 7.97 -14.48 -2.85
C ILE A 13 7.27 -14.64 -1.51
N THR A 14 6.66 -13.58 -1.00
CA THR A 14 5.97 -13.59 0.29
C THR A 14 4.96 -12.46 0.40
N GLU A 15 4.09 -12.54 1.40
CA GLU A 15 3.10 -11.53 1.72
C GLU A 15 2.91 -11.38 3.23
N GLY A 16 2.46 -10.20 3.65
CA GLY A 16 2.03 -9.94 5.02
C GLY A 16 0.70 -9.20 5.02
N ASN A 17 -0.20 -9.65 5.90
CA ASN A 17 -1.48 -8.98 6.16
C ASN A 17 -1.73 -8.99 7.66
N HIS A 18 -1.59 -7.84 8.31
CA HIS A 18 -1.62 -7.73 9.75
C HIS A 18 -2.55 -6.62 10.21
N ILE A 19 -3.47 -6.96 11.11
CA ILE A 19 -4.14 -6.00 11.95
C ILE A 19 -3.12 -5.57 13.00
N ILE A 20 -2.99 -4.27 13.22
CA ILE A 20 -2.10 -3.71 14.23
C ILE A 20 -2.91 -3.42 15.48
N LYS A 21 -2.43 -3.88 16.61
CA LYS A 21 -3.02 -3.56 17.91
C LYS A 21 -2.80 -2.08 18.23
N PRO A 22 -3.85 -1.31 18.56
CA PRO A 22 -3.69 0.08 18.93
C PRO A 22 -2.97 0.20 20.27
N ASP A 23 -1.97 1.09 20.35
CA ASP A 23 -1.28 1.41 21.59
C ASP A 23 -1.79 2.76 22.13
N ARG A 24 -2.47 2.73 23.26
CA ARG A 24 -2.97 3.90 24.00
C ARG A 24 -3.95 4.81 23.24
N PHE A 25 -4.60 4.29 22.20
CA PHE A 25 -5.67 5.01 21.51
C PHE A 25 -6.80 4.07 21.10
N THR A 26 -7.94 4.64 20.78
CA THR A 26 -9.07 3.90 20.19
C THR A 26 -9.18 4.24 18.70
N ILE A 27 -9.53 3.25 17.90
CA ILE A 27 -9.78 3.46 16.48
C ILE A 27 -11.07 4.29 16.33
N PRO A 28 -11.01 5.46 15.69
CA PRO A 28 -12.19 6.28 15.47
C PRO A 28 -13.28 5.52 14.69
N LEU A 29 -14.54 5.77 15.03
CA LEU A 29 -15.68 5.09 14.39
C LEU A 29 -15.69 5.31 12.88
N GLU A 30 -15.34 6.50 12.43
CA GLU A 30 -15.23 6.85 11.00
C GLU A 30 -14.20 5.98 10.28
N ALA A 31 -13.02 5.78 10.88
CA ALA A 31 -12.01 4.91 10.33
C ALA A 31 -12.49 3.44 10.31
N SER A 32 -13.13 2.99 11.40
CA SER A 32 -13.71 1.64 11.46
C SER A 32 -14.76 1.39 10.37
N ARG A 33 -15.56 2.39 10.02
CA ARG A 33 -16.54 2.30 8.92
C ARG A 33 -15.88 2.13 7.55
N VAL A 34 -14.69 2.71 7.38
CA VAL A 34 -13.96 2.64 6.11
C VAL A 34 -13.28 1.28 5.93
N HIS A 35 -12.53 0.79 6.93
CA HIS A 35 -11.71 -0.41 6.78
C HIS A 35 -12.22 -1.64 7.56
N GLY A 36 -13.37 -1.53 8.24
CA GLY A 36 -14.02 -2.66 8.91
C GLY A 36 -13.32 -3.18 10.18
N ILE A 37 -12.32 -2.46 10.73
CA ILE A 37 -11.56 -2.88 11.90
C ILE A 37 -11.96 -2.00 13.09
N THR A 38 -12.65 -2.60 14.08
CA THR A 38 -12.98 -1.94 15.35
C THR A 38 -11.82 -2.03 16.32
N THR A 39 -11.83 -1.19 17.37
CA THR A 39 -10.85 -1.25 18.46
C THR A 39 -10.83 -2.63 19.13
N ASP A 40 -12.01 -3.21 19.39
CA ASP A 40 -12.13 -4.53 20.02
C ASP A 40 -11.53 -5.63 19.14
N ARG A 41 -11.83 -5.59 17.85
CA ARG A 41 -11.22 -6.52 16.89
C ARG A 41 -9.71 -6.37 16.84
N ALA A 42 -9.22 -5.14 16.78
CA ALA A 42 -7.79 -4.86 16.73
C ALA A 42 -7.06 -5.28 18.03
N ASN A 43 -7.69 -5.13 19.17
CA ASN A 43 -7.16 -5.62 20.46
C ASN A 43 -7.10 -7.14 20.54
N ARG A 44 -8.09 -7.83 19.99
CA ARG A 44 -8.19 -9.30 20.03
C ARG A 44 -7.30 -9.99 18.99
N GLU A 45 -7.26 -9.47 17.76
CA GLU A 45 -6.64 -10.11 16.59
C GLU A 45 -5.34 -9.41 16.17
N GLY A 46 -5.07 -8.21 16.67
CA GLY A 46 -3.96 -7.39 16.26
C GLY A 46 -2.62 -7.85 16.81
N LYS A 47 -1.58 -7.65 16.02
CA LYS A 47 -0.18 -7.84 16.42
C LYS A 47 0.42 -6.54 16.94
N GLU A 48 1.39 -6.66 17.83
CA GLU A 48 2.21 -5.52 18.25
C GLU A 48 2.94 -4.92 17.05
N LEU A 49 2.83 -3.61 16.89
CA LEU A 49 3.39 -2.89 15.74
C LEU A 49 4.88 -3.15 15.55
N ILE A 50 5.65 -3.14 16.64
CA ILE A 50 7.11 -3.32 16.59
C ILE A 50 7.52 -4.65 15.93
N ASN A 51 6.76 -5.73 16.17
CA ASN A 51 7.05 -7.02 15.59
C ASN A 51 6.77 -7.02 14.09
N VAL A 52 5.64 -6.42 13.67
CA VAL A 52 5.29 -6.29 12.25
C VAL A 52 6.29 -5.39 11.50
N LEU A 53 6.77 -4.32 12.13
CA LEU A 53 7.81 -3.46 11.56
C LEU A 53 9.15 -4.17 11.40
N LYS A 54 9.56 -5.01 12.36
CA LYS A 54 10.78 -5.82 12.25
C LYS A 54 10.70 -6.81 11.08
N ASP A 55 9.59 -7.52 10.96
CA ASP A 55 9.36 -8.44 9.84
C ASP A 55 9.37 -7.69 8.49
N PHE A 56 8.69 -6.55 8.42
CA PHE A 56 8.69 -5.70 7.25
C PHE A 56 10.08 -5.18 6.91
N GLN A 57 10.88 -4.76 7.90
CA GLN A 57 12.24 -4.27 7.69
C GLN A 57 13.16 -5.32 7.07
N ILE A 58 13.02 -6.60 7.46
CA ILE A 58 13.77 -7.70 6.85
C ILE A 58 13.48 -7.79 5.35
N LEU A 59 12.21 -7.66 4.96
CA LEU A 59 11.81 -7.69 3.55
C LEU A 59 12.19 -6.41 2.81
N LEU A 60 12.06 -5.27 3.47
CA LEU A 60 12.49 -3.97 2.94
C LEU A 60 13.97 -3.96 2.58
N ASN A 61 14.82 -4.59 3.41
CA ASN A 61 16.24 -4.68 3.14
C ASN A 61 16.55 -5.50 1.86
N LYS A 62 15.74 -6.50 1.55
CA LYS A 62 15.85 -7.33 0.34
C LYS A 62 15.28 -6.64 -0.91
N ALA A 63 14.34 -5.71 -0.75
CA ALA A 63 13.69 -5.05 -1.85
C ALA A 63 14.59 -3.97 -2.49
N GLU A 64 14.64 -3.92 -3.80
CA GLU A 64 15.34 -2.87 -4.57
C GLU A 64 14.42 -1.66 -4.82
N CYS A 65 13.12 -1.90 -4.91
CA CYS A 65 12.13 -0.89 -5.26
C CYS A 65 10.86 -1.07 -4.45
N LEU A 66 10.27 0.04 -4.04
CA LEU A 66 8.97 0.09 -3.40
C LEU A 66 7.93 0.56 -4.41
N VAL A 67 6.79 -0.08 -4.42
CA VAL A 67 5.65 0.26 -5.26
C VAL A 67 4.42 0.48 -4.38
N ALA A 68 3.73 1.59 -4.56
CA ALA A 68 2.46 1.87 -3.92
C ALA A 68 1.54 2.70 -4.82
N HIS A 69 0.26 2.72 -4.51
CA HIS A 69 -0.70 3.66 -5.08
C HIS A 69 -0.92 4.80 -4.08
N ASN A 70 -0.33 5.98 -4.36
CA ASN A 70 -0.11 7.09 -3.44
C ASN A 70 1.10 6.88 -2.49
N MET A 71 2.26 6.62 -3.08
CA MET A 71 3.52 6.33 -2.38
C MET A 71 3.87 7.34 -1.28
N SER A 72 3.59 8.62 -1.49
CA SER A 72 3.88 9.67 -0.50
C SER A 72 3.15 9.45 0.83
N PHE A 73 1.94 8.89 0.80
CA PHE A 73 1.20 8.56 2.01
C PHE A 73 1.85 7.40 2.75
N ASP A 74 2.11 6.29 2.05
CA ASP A 74 2.71 5.09 2.65
C ASP A 74 4.11 5.37 3.22
N GLU A 75 4.92 6.12 2.48
CA GLU A 75 6.25 6.53 2.93
C GLU A 75 6.21 7.32 4.24
N LYS A 76 5.30 8.28 4.35
CA LYS A 76 5.17 9.12 5.55
C LYS A 76 4.67 8.30 6.74
N VAL A 77 3.65 7.47 6.55
CA VAL A 77 3.07 6.64 7.62
C VAL A 77 4.12 5.64 8.13
N ILE A 78 4.72 4.86 7.26
CA ILE A 78 5.72 3.86 7.67
C ILE A 78 6.97 4.52 8.22
N GLY A 79 7.44 5.61 7.62
CA GLY A 79 8.59 6.37 8.11
C GLY A 79 8.37 6.93 9.51
N ALA A 80 7.18 7.47 9.79
CA ALA A 80 6.83 7.95 11.12
C ALA A 80 6.81 6.80 12.16
N GLU A 81 6.30 5.64 11.80
CA GLU A 81 6.28 4.48 12.71
C GLU A 81 7.68 3.92 12.98
N PHE A 82 8.57 3.89 11.98
CA PHE A 82 9.98 3.54 12.22
C PHE A 82 10.64 4.51 13.20
N LEU A 83 10.42 5.83 13.04
CA LEU A 83 10.97 6.83 13.95
C LEU A 83 10.42 6.70 15.38
N ARG A 84 9.10 6.53 15.54
CA ARG A 84 8.47 6.35 16.86
C ARG A 84 8.99 5.13 17.60
N ASN A 85 9.33 4.08 16.86
CA ASN A 85 9.88 2.84 17.42
C ASN A 85 11.42 2.81 17.44
N GLN A 86 12.09 3.94 17.21
CA GLN A 86 13.56 4.07 17.22
C GLN A 86 14.25 3.10 16.23
N MET A 87 13.58 2.79 15.14
CA MET A 87 14.10 1.92 14.08
C MET A 87 14.67 2.75 12.92
N THR A 88 15.68 2.22 12.25
CA THR A 88 16.24 2.86 11.05
C THR A 88 15.20 2.86 9.92
N ASN A 89 14.88 4.05 9.42
CA ASN A 89 13.95 4.21 8.31
C ASN A 89 14.64 3.88 6.96
N GLY A 90 14.56 2.63 6.55
CA GLY A 90 15.08 2.17 5.26
C GLY A 90 14.20 2.54 4.05
N VAL A 91 12.97 3.03 4.26
CA VAL A 91 12.04 3.42 3.17
C VAL A 91 12.58 4.59 2.37
N GLY A 92 13.21 5.56 3.05
CA GLY A 92 13.76 6.77 2.44
C GLY A 92 14.83 6.49 1.38
N THR A 93 15.59 5.41 1.51
CA THR A 93 16.74 5.07 0.66
C THR A 93 16.38 4.24 -0.57
N LYS A 94 15.17 3.70 -0.65
CA LYS A 94 14.74 2.82 -1.74
C LYS A 94 14.24 3.61 -2.95
N ARG A 95 14.44 3.07 -4.14
CA ARG A 95 13.72 3.53 -5.33
C ARG A 95 12.23 3.38 -5.12
N LYS A 96 11.44 4.36 -5.52
CA LYS A 96 10.00 4.39 -5.32
C LYS A 96 9.27 4.55 -6.64
N ILE A 97 8.18 3.82 -6.79
CA ILE A 97 7.25 3.94 -7.92
C ILE A 97 5.86 4.18 -7.35
N CYS A 98 5.30 5.34 -7.67
CA CYS A 98 3.91 5.69 -7.36
C CYS A 98 3.06 5.39 -8.60
N THR A 99 2.25 4.34 -8.54
CA THR A 99 1.37 4.00 -9.67
C THR A 99 0.33 5.09 -9.93
N MET A 100 -0.13 5.81 -8.90
CA MET A 100 -1.04 6.94 -9.03
C MET A 100 -0.45 8.06 -9.90
N GLU A 101 0.73 8.56 -9.56
CA GLU A 101 1.39 9.64 -10.27
C GLU A 101 1.81 9.25 -11.69
N LYS A 102 2.42 8.05 -11.82
CA LYS A 102 2.91 7.55 -13.11
C LYS A 102 1.81 7.29 -14.14
N THR A 103 0.57 7.09 -13.70
CA THR A 103 -0.54 6.77 -14.61
C THR A 103 -1.53 7.90 -14.81
N THR A 104 -1.25 9.10 -14.33
CA THR A 104 -2.12 10.28 -14.48
C THR A 104 -2.45 10.55 -15.95
N ILE A 105 -1.44 10.62 -16.82
CA ILE A 105 -1.62 10.83 -18.26
C ILE A 105 -2.26 9.59 -18.93
N PHE A 106 -1.86 8.39 -18.51
CA PHE A 106 -2.42 7.14 -19.07
C PHE A 106 -3.92 6.99 -18.76
N CYS A 107 -4.35 7.34 -17.57
CA CYS A 107 -5.77 7.32 -17.20
C CYS A 107 -6.55 8.45 -17.85
N ALA A 108 -5.94 9.63 -18.03
CA ALA A 108 -6.51 10.80 -18.68
C ALA A 108 -7.89 11.21 -18.11
N ILE A 109 -8.03 11.19 -16.78
CA ILE A 109 -9.27 11.56 -16.13
C ILE A 109 -9.29 13.06 -15.90
N ASN A 110 -10.29 13.75 -16.42
CA ASN A 110 -10.41 15.19 -16.29
C ASN A 110 -10.57 15.62 -14.82
N GLY A 111 -9.84 16.65 -14.46
CA GLY A 111 -9.92 17.36 -13.17
C GLY A 111 -10.03 18.86 -13.40
N PRO A 112 -10.14 19.66 -12.33
CA PRO A 112 -10.33 21.11 -12.46
C PRO A 112 -9.19 21.86 -13.18
N TYR A 113 -7.96 21.31 -13.12
CA TYR A 113 -6.75 21.95 -13.65
C TYR A 113 -5.95 21.02 -14.59
N GLY A 114 -6.64 20.15 -15.32
CA GLY A 114 -6.02 19.14 -16.19
C GLY A 114 -6.37 17.73 -15.69
N TYR A 115 -5.53 16.74 -16.00
CA TYR A 115 -5.79 15.38 -15.54
C TYR A 115 -5.54 15.24 -14.04
N LYS A 116 -6.53 14.68 -13.31
CA LYS A 116 -6.38 14.35 -11.90
C LYS A 116 -5.63 13.05 -11.69
N TRP A 117 -5.08 12.87 -10.52
CA TRP A 117 -4.56 11.58 -10.07
C TRP A 117 -5.67 10.53 -10.02
N PRO A 118 -5.49 9.37 -10.67
CA PRO A 118 -6.50 8.31 -10.63
C PRO A 118 -6.59 7.69 -9.23
N LYS A 119 -7.79 7.31 -8.83
CA LYS A 119 -7.96 6.36 -7.72
C LYS A 119 -7.47 4.99 -8.17
N LEU A 120 -7.15 4.10 -7.22
CA LEU A 120 -6.73 2.72 -7.54
C LEU A 120 -7.80 1.98 -8.35
N SER A 121 -9.08 2.14 -8.00
CA SER A 121 -10.21 1.57 -8.74
C SER A 121 -10.31 2.08 -10.18
N GLU A 122 -10.04 3.37 -10.41
CA GLU A 122 -10.06 3.97 -11.74
C GLU A 122 -8.90 3.44 -12.61
N LEU A 123 -7.70 3.29 -12.04
CA LEU A 123 -6.56 2.67 -12.71
C LEU A 123 -6.83 1.20 -13.02
N TYR A 124 -7.36 0.45 -12.05
CA TYR A 124 -7.66 -0.95 -12.20
C TYR A 124 -8.70 -1.17 -13.32
N PHE A 125 -9.79 -0.40 -13.30
CA PHE A 125 -10.80 -0.43 -14.36
C PHE A 125 -10.21 -0.08 -15.75
N LYS A 126 -9.36 0.93 -15.82
CA LYS A 126 -8.67 1.33 -17.08
C LYS A 126 -7.81 0.22 -17.66
N LEU A 127 -7.20 -0.60 -16.81
CA LEU A 127 -6.31 -1.69 -17.22
C LEU A 127 -7.05 -2.97 -17.58
N PHE A 128 -8.10 -3.30 -16.84
CA PHE A 128 -8.74 -4.63 -16.90
C PHE A 128 -10.20 -4.62 -17.37
N GLY A 129 -10.86 -3.45 -17.42
CA GLY A 129 -12.28 -3.34 -17.77
C GLY A 129 -13.25 -3.86 -16.71
N GLU A 130 -12.74 -4.17 -15.52
CA GLU A 130 -13.50 -4.70 -14.38
C GLU A 130 -13.19 -3.92 -13.11
N THR A 131 -14.06 -4.00 -12.12
CA THR A 131 -13.85 -3.45 -10.78
C THR A 131 -13.32 -4.54 -9.84
N PHE A 132 -12.69 -4.14 -8.74
CA PHE A 132 -12.38 -5.06 -7.64
C PHE A 132 -13.23 -4.71 -6.41
N GLU A 133 -13.68 -5.73 -5.71
CA GLU A 133 -14.51 -5.61 -4.52
C GLU A 133 -13.67 -5.30 -3.28
N GLU A 134 -14.32 -4.78 -2.22
CA GLU A 134 -13.70 -4.47 -0.93
C GLU A 134 -12.59 -3.42 -0.96
N ALA A 135 -12.73 -2.39 -1.80
CA ALA A 135 -11.88 -1.20 -1.70
C ALA A 135 -11.82 -0.72 -0.23
N HIS A 136 -10.63 -0.30 0.23
CA HIS A 136 -10.30 0.07 1.62
C HIS A 136 -9.93 -1.10 2.55
N ASN A 137 -9.89 -2.33 2.06
CA ASN A 137 -9.17 -3.40 2.71
C ASN A 137 -7.71 -3.37 2.25
N ALA A 138 -6.78 -3.08 3.14
CA ALA A 138 -5.36 -2.89 2.80
C ALA A 138 -4.75 -4.08 2.02
N PHE A 139 -5.22 -5.31 2.28
CA PHE A 139 -4.73 -6.50 1.58
C PHE A 139 -5.31 -6.64 0.17
N VAL A 140 -6.55 -6.25 -0.03
CA VAL A 140 -7.17 -6.18 -1.35
C VAL A 140 -6.54 -5.08 -2.18
N ASP A 141 -6.36 -3.90 -1.58
CA ASP A 141 -5.74 -2.75 -2.25
C ASP A 141 -4.30 -3.03 -2.69
N ILE A 142 -3.49 -3.69 -1.84
CA ILE A 142 -2.10 -4.01 -2.21
C ILE A 142 -2.03 -5.07 -3.32
N LYS A 143 -2.95 -6.04 -3.36
CA LYS A 143 -3.06 -7.01 -4.46
C LYS A 143 -3.47 -6.32 -5.76
N ALA A 144 -4.46 -5.43 -5.72
CA ALA A 144 -4.87 -4.64 -6.88
C ALA A 144 -3.72 -3.74 -7.37
N THR A 145 -2.98 -3.10 -6.46
CA THR A 145 -1.80 -2.30 -6.80
C THR A 145 -0.73 -3.15 -7.49
N ALA A 146 -0.43 -4.33 -6.97
CA ALA A 146 0.54 -5.24 -7.57
C ALA A 146 0.09 -5.71 -8.97
N LYS A 147 -1.18 -6.08 -9.13
CA LYS A 147 -1.74 -6.47 -10.44
C LYS A 147 -1.62 -5.33 -11.45
N CYS A 148 -1.97 -4.10 -11.03
CA CYS A 148 -1.81 -2.92 -11.86
C CYS A 148 -0.34 -2.67 -12.24
N TYR A 149 0.58 -2.74 -11.28
CA TYR A 149 2.01 -2.51 -11.51
C TYR A 149 2.58 -3.47 -12.56
N TRP A 150 2.32 -4.77 -12.42
CA TRP A 150 2.84 -5.77 -13.35
C TRP A 150 2.24 -5.63 -14.75
N GLU A 151 0.95 -5.29 -14.86
CA GLU A 151 0.31 -5.03 -16.14
C GLU A 151 0.85 -3.76 -16.81
N LEU A 152 1.08 -2.69 -16.04
CA LEU A 152 1.72 -1.46 -16.54
C LEU A 152 3.14 -1.72 -17.03
N LYS A 153 3.92 -2.53 -16.31
CA LYS A 153 5.26 -2.94 -16.71
C LYS A 153 5.23 -3.74 -18.01
N LYS A 154 4.30 -4.71 -18.14
CA LYS A 154 4.08 -5.47 -19.38
C LYS A 154 3.73 -4.59 -20.57
N ARG A 155 2.94 -3.53 -20.35
CA ARG A 155 2.57 -2.55 -21.39
C ARG A 155 3.60 -1.44 -21.59
N SER A 156 4.75 -1.48 -20.94
CA SER A 156 5.80 -0.43 -20.98
C SER A 156 5.26 0.98 -20.65
N LYS A 157 4.39 1.06 -19.64
CA LYS A 157 3.82 2.32 -19.15
C LYS A 157 4.53 2.88 -17.92
N ILE A 158 5.34 2.07 -17.26
CA ILE A 158 6.19 2.43 -16.11
C ILE A 158 7.50 1.64 -16.13
#